data_0499d5123e23581ddb92aa0ff1bdb78a
#
_entry.id   0499d5123e23581ddb92aa0ff1bdb78a
#
_cell.length_a   1.000
_cell.length_b   1.000
_cell.length_c   1.000
_cell.angle_alpha   90.00
_cell.angle_beta   90.00
_cell.angle_gamma   90.00
#
_symmetry.space_group_name_H-M   'P 1'
#
loop_
_entity.id
_entity.type
_entity.pdbx_description
1 polymer ?
#
loop_
_entity_poly.entity_id
_entity_poly.type
_entity_poly.pdbx_seq_one_letter_code
_entity_poly.pdbx_strand_id
1 'polypeptide(L)'
;MSMKFVIRQVDGVTILDLSGRITLGEGSVTLRDSVHDLLAKGSKNILLNLGQISYIDSSGIGEMVSAFTSVKNAGGELKLLNLTKKVHDLLQITKLYTVFDIWDNEASAVTAFA
;
A
#
# COMPACT_ATOMS: atom_id res chain seq x y z
N MET A 1 3.54 0.58 -18.89
CA MET A 1 2.22 0.54 -18.24
C MET A 1 2.32 1.10 -16.86
N SER A 2 1.40 1.95 -16.55
CA SER A 2 1.37 2.63 -15.27
C SER A 2 0.54 1.86 -14.25
N MET A 3 0.50 2.38 -13.05
CA MET A 3 -0.36 1.89 -11.99
C MET A 3 -1.68 2.65 -12.03
N LYS A 4 -2.76 1.95 -11.73
CA LYS A 4 -4.09 2.56 -11.53
C LYS A 4 -4.57 2.25 -10.13
N PHE A 5 -5.48 3.07 -9.63
CA PHE A 5 -6.04 2.83 -8.30
C PHE A 5 -7.49 3.25 -8.23
N VAL A 6 -8.21 2.60 -7.32
CA VAL A 6 -9.59 2.95 -6.96
C VAL A 6 -9.62 3.12 -5.44
N ILE A 7 -10.30 4.15 -4.97
CA ILE A 7 -10.43 4.43 -3.54
C ILE A 7 -11.78 3.92 -3.05
N ARG A 8 -11.77 3.15 -1.97
CA ARG A 8 -13.00 2.71 -1.28
C ARG A 8 -12.91 3.06 0.19
N GLN A 9 -14.05 3.29 0.82
CA GLN A 9 -14.16 3.54 2.25
C GLN A 9 -14.94 2.40 2.88
N VAL A 10 -14.35 1.74 3.87
CA VAL A 10 -15.01 0.63 4.59
C VAL A 10 -14.73 0.81 6.07
N ASP A 11 -15.77 1.07 6.86
CA ASP A 11 -15.69 1.15 8.33
C ASP A 11 -14.55 2.04 8.82
N GLY A 12 -14.41 3.21 8.23
CA GLY A 12 -13.40 4.20 8.64
C GLY A 12 -12.00 3.92 8.07
N VAL A 13 -11.86 2.88 7.26
CA VAL A 13 -10.60 2.54 6.60
C VAL A 13 -10.68 2.94 5.14
N THR A 14 -9.65 3.63 4.65
CA THR A 14 -9.54 3.96 3.23
C THR A 14 -8.76 2.86 2.54
N ILE A 15 -9.39 2.21 1.56
CA ILE A 15 -8.76 1.12 0.81
C ILE A 15 -8.35 1.65 -0.56
N LEU A 16 -7.08 1.46 -0.89
CA LEU A 16 -6.57 1.71 -2.23
C LEU A 16 -6.45 0.37 -2.95
N ASP A 17 -7.33 0.13 -3.91
CA ASP A 17 -7.23 -1.03 -4.79
C ASP A 17 -6.27 -0.67 -5.91
N LEU A 18 -5.05 -1.17 -5.83
CA LEU A 18 -3.99 -0.87 -6.78
C LEU A 18 -3.94 -1.95 -7.86
N SER A 19 -3.67 -1.54 -9.10
CA SER A 19 -3.50 -2.48 -10.20
C SER A 19 -2.40 -2.01 -11.13
N GLY A 20 -1.75 -2.94 -11.80
CA GLY A 20 -0.69 -2.66 -12.75
C GLY A 20 0.69 -2.84 -12.15
N ARG A 21 1.58 -1.87 -12.33
CA ARG A 21 2.99 -1.99 -11.98
C ARG A 21 3.42 -0.82 -11.11
N ILE A 22 4.17 -1.10 -10.05
CA ILE A 22 4.76 -0.07 -9.19
C ILE A 22 6.26 -0.06 -9.45
N THR A 23 6.64 0.67 -10.48
CA THR A 23 8.04 0.73 -10.93
C THR A 23 8.51 2.17 -10.95
N LEU A 24 9.82 2.34 -11.16
CA LEU A 24 10.43 3.66 -11.26
C LEU A 24 9.68 4.52 -12.26
N GLY A 25 9.42 5.76 -11.90
CA GLY A 25 8.68 6.71 -12.72
C GLY A 25 7.22 6.77 -12.33
N GLU A 26 6.33 6.57 -13.30
CA GLU A 26 4.89 6.84 -13.14
C GLU A 26 4.24 6.04 -12.02
N GLY A 27 4.53 4.75 -11.92
CA GLY A 27 3.91 3.91 -10.89
C GLY A 27 4.26 4.33 -9.47
N SER A 28 5.56 4.58 -9.23
CA SER A 28 6.02 5.03 -7.91
C SER A 28 5.47 6.41 -7.58
N VAL A 29 5.44 7.33 -8.54
CA VAL A 29 4.90 8.68 -8.33
C VAL A 29 3.41 8.61 -8.03
N THR A 30 2.66 7.81 -8.77
CA THR A 30 1.22 7.66 -8.56
C THR A 30 0.93 7.13 -7.15
N LEU A 31 1.68 6.14 -6.68
CA LEU A 31 1.51 5.61 -5.33
C LEU A 31 1.78 6.69 -4.28
N ARG A 32 2.90 7.41 -4.42
CA ARG A 32 3.26 8.47 -3.49
C ARG A 32 2.18 9.54 -3.44
N ASP A 33 1.76 10.02 -4.60
CA ASP A 33 0.80 11.12 -4.67
C ASP A 33 -0.57 10.71 -4.12
N SER A 34 -1.02 9.48 -4.39
CA SER A 34 -2.30 9.01 -3.90
C SER A 34 -2.32 8.92 -2.37
N VAL A 35 -1.23 8.45 -1.76
CA VAL A 35 -1.14 8.36 -0.30
C VAL A 35 -1.05 9.77 0.31
N HIS A 36 -0.24 10.64 -0.26
CA HIS A 36 -0.11 12.01 0.25
C HIS A 36 -1.44 12.77 0.15
N ASP A 37 -2.20 12.59 -0.93
CA ASP A 37 -3.53 13.18 -1.07
C ASP A 37 -4.48 12.73 0.02
N LEU A 38 -4.48 11.42 0.32
CA LEU A 38 -5.34 10.88 1.36
C LEU A 38 -4.98 11.46 2.73
N LEU A 39 -3.70 11.54 3.03
CA LEU A 39 -3.25 12.12 4.30
C LEU A 39 -3.63 13.60 4.40
N ALA A 40 -3.51 14.35 3.30
CA ALA A 40 -3.88 15.76 3.26
C ALA A 40 -5.37 15.95 3.52
N LYS A 41 -6.20 14.97 3.18
CA LYS A 41 -7.64 15.01 3.41
C LYS A 41 -8.05 14.45 4.78
N GLY A 42 -7.08 14.06 5.59
CA GLY A 42 -7.33 13.56 6.94
C GLY A 42 -7.50 12.06 7.05
N SER A 43 -7.35 11.31 5.97
CA SER A 43 -7.38 9.85 6.02
C SER A 43 -6.12 9.35 6.71
N LYS A 44 -6.27 8.50 7.73
CA LYS A 44 -5.13 8.00 8.50
C LYS A 44 -5.03 6.48 8.51
N ASN A 45 -6.14 5.78 8.31
CA ASN A 45 -6.14 4.32 8.26
C ASN A 45 -6.22 3.90 6.80
N ILE A 46 -5.10 3.44 6.26
CA ILE A 46 -4.95 3.15 4.84
C ILE A 46 -4.58 1.69 4.63
N LEU A 47 -5.36 1.00 3.81
CA LEU A 47 -5.12 -0.39 3.43
C LEU A 47 -4.80 -0.43 1.94
N LEU A 48 -3.59 -0.89 1.60
CA LEU A 48 -3.18 -1.05 0.22
C LEU A 48 -3.50 -2.46 -0.24
N ASN A 49 -4.44 -2.59 -1.17
CA ASN A 49 -4.77 -3.87 -1.76
C ASN A 49 -3.90 -4.09 -2.99
N LEU A 50 -2.97 -5.04 -2.89
CA LEU A 50 -1.96 -5.31 -3.89
C LEU A 50 -2.29 -6.52 -4.76
N GLY A 51 -3.49 -7.06 -4.65
CA GLY A 51 -3.88 -8.29 -5.34
C GLY A 51 -3.82 -8.21 -6.86
N GLN A 52 -3.89 -7.02 -7.43
CA GLN A 52 -3.83 -6.80 -8.88
C GLN A 52 -2.52 -6.16 -9.33
N ILE A 53 -1.52 -6.14 -8.48
CA ILE A 53 -0.18 -5.64 -8.86
C ILE A 53 0.58 -6.76 -9.55
N SER A 54 0.88 -6.57 -10.83
CA SER A 54 1.56 -7.58 -11.64
C SER A 54 3.08 -7.55 -11.48
N TYR A 55 3.64 -6.39 -11.09
CA TYR A 55 5.08 -6.25 -10.95
C TYR A 55 5.43 -5.07 -10.04
N ILE A 56 6.53 -5.22 -9.31
CA ILE A 56 7.07 -4.17 -8.46
C ILE A 56 8.59 -4.27 -8.50
N ASP A 57 9.28 -3.13 -8.50
CA ASP A 57 10.75 -3.10 -8.43
C ASP A 57 11.18 -2.45 -7.11
N SER A 58 12.49 -2.25 -6.95
CA SER A 58 13.02 -1.66 -5.72
C SER A 58 12.54 -0.23 -5.50
N SER A 59 12.27 0.53 -6.58
CA SER A 59 11.68 1.85 -6.46
C SER A 59 10.28 1.79 -5.89
N GLY A 60 9.47 0.83 -6.33
CA GLY A 60 8.13 0.62 -5.80
C GLY A 60 8.15 0.23 -4.33
N ILE A 61 9.06 -0.68 -3.96
CA ILE A 61 9.24 -1.06 -2.55
C ILE A 61 9.63 0.17 -1.73
N GLY A 62 10.56 0.98 -2.23
CA GLY A 62 10.96 2.20 -1.53
C GLY A 62 9.80 3.16 -1.32
N GLU A 63 8.92 3.29 -2.32
CA GLU A 63 7.74 4.13 -2.19
C GLU A 63 6.75 3.57 -1.16
N MET A 64 6.61 2.25 -1.09
CA MET A 64 5.76 1.62 -0.07
C MET A 64 6.29 1.89 1.34
N VAL A 65 7.60 1.80 1.52
CA VAL A 65 8.23 2.12 2.82
C VAL A 65 8.03 3.59 3.16
N SER A 66 8.21 4.47 2.19
CA SER A 66 7.99 5.90 2.36
C SER A 66 6.54 6.20 2.75
N ALA A 67 5.59 5.56 2.09
CA ALA A 67 4.17 5.69 2.40
C ALA A 67 3.87 5.23 3.84
N PHE A 68 4.42 4.09 4.22
CA PHE A 68 4.28 3.57 5.57
C PHE A 68 4.77 4.59 6.60
N THR A 69 5.95 5.15 6.37
CA THR A 69 6.55 6.15 7.27
C THR A 69 5.69 7.41 7.33
N SER A 70 5.22 7.90 6.20
CA SER A 70 4.40 9.11 6.15
C SER A 70 3.09 8.92 6.91
N VAL A 71 2.44 7.77 6.76
CA VAL A 71 1.20 7.47 7.47
C VAL A 71 1.44 7.37 8.97
N LYS A 72 2.51 6.71 9.39
CA LYS A 72 2.87 6.62 10.81
C LYS A 72 3.13 8.00 11.39
N ASN A 73 3.86 8.84 10.70
CA ASN A 73 4.17 10.19 11.16
C ASN A 73 2.93 11.07 11.28
N ALA A 74 1.90 10.78 10.50
CA ALA A 74 0.62 11.49 10.58
C ALA A 74 -0.30 10.94 11.69
N GLY A 75 0.17 9.95 12.44
CA GLY A 75 -0.62 9.33 13.50
C GLY A 75 -1.56 8.24 13.04
N GLY A 76 -1.35 7.71 11.83
CA GLY A 76 -2.20 6.68 11.25
C GLY A 76 -1.53 5.31 11.18
N GLU A 77 -2.18 4.41 10.45
CA GLU A 77 -1.67 3.07 10.20
C GLU A 77 -1.82 2.74 8.73
N LEU A 78 -0.81 2.05 8.18
CA LEU A 78 -0.86 1.52 6.83
C LEU A 78 -0.65 0.01 6.90
N LYS A 79 -1.55 -0.74 6.28
CA LYS A 79 -1.47 -2.19 6.21
C LYS A 79 -1.53 -2.64 4.76
N LEU A 80 -1.04 -3.83 4.48
CA LEU A 80 -1.04 -4.41 3.14
C LEU A 80 -2.02 -5.57 3.07
N LEU A 81 -2.66 -5.73 1.90
CA LEU A 81 -3.66 -6.77 1.66
C LEU A 81 -3.34 -7.50 0.36
N ASN A 82 -3.47 -8.82 0.38
CA ASN A 82 -3.42 -9.66 -0.82
C ASN A 82 -2.12 -9.54 -1.62
N LEU A 83 -0.98 -9.83 -0.98
CA LEU A 83 0.29 -9.82 -1.71
C LEU A 83 0.27 -10.84 -2.84
N THR A 84 0.67 -10.41 -4.03
CA THR A 84 0.99 -11.36 -5.08
C THR A 84 2.31 -12.03 -4.74
N LYS A 85 2.61 -13.17 -5.38
CA LYS A 85 3.87 -13.86 -5.16
C LYS A 85 5.07 -12.95 -5.43
N LYS A 86 4.97 -12.12 -6.47
CA LYS A 86 6.06 -11.20 -6.83
C LYS A 86 6.35 -10.20 -5.71
N VAL A 87 5.31 -9.59 -5.16
CA VAL A 87 5.47 -8.63 -4.06
C VAL A 87 5.99 -9.33 -2.82
N HIS A 88 5.42 -10.49 -2.49
CA HIS A 88 5.84 -11.29 -1.34
C HIS A 88 7.34 -11.63 -1.42
N ASP A 89 7.76 -12.14 -2.58
CA ASP A 89 9.17 -12.57 -2.77
C ASP A 89 10.12 -11.37 -2.65
N LEU A 90 9.74 -10.22 -3.19
CA LEU A 90 10.60 -9.04 -3.13
C LEU A 90 10.71 -8.51 -1.69
N LEU A 91 9.61 -8.56 -0.92
CA LEU A 91 9.65 -8.18 0.50
C LEU A 91 10.54 -9.15 1.30
N GLN A 92 10.52 -10.43 0.97
CA GLN A 92 11.38 -11.42 1.60
C GLN A 92 12.86 -11.14 1.30
N ILE A 93 13.19 -10.93 0.03
CA ILE A 93 14.56 -10.70 -0.41
C ILE A 93 15.14 -9.43 0.22
N THR A 94 14.33 -8.38 0.32
CA THR A 94 14.77 -7.10 0.89
C THR A 94 14.67 -7.08 2.41
N LYS A 95 14.18 -8.14 3.03
CA LYS A 95 13.99 -8.27 4.48
C LYS A 95 13.00 -7.24 5.04
N LEU A 96 12.09 -6.77 4.21
CA LEU A 96 11.06 -5.80 4.61
C LEU A 96 9.73 -6.45 4.97
N TYR A 97 9.65 -7.76 4.86
CA TYR A 97 8.42 -8.49 5.14
C TYR A 97 7.89 -8.22 6.56
N THR A 98 8.79 -8.04 7.53
CA THR A 98 8.41 -7.81 8.91
C THR A 98 8.11 -6.34 9.23
N VAL A 99 8.40 -5.43 8.30
CA VAL A 99 8.11 -4.00 8.48
C VAL A 99 6.62 -3.73 8.36
N PHE A 100 5.96 -4.44 7.44
CA PHE A 100 4.55 -4.22 7.13
C PHE A 100 3.65 -5.20 7.86
N ASP A 101 2.44 -4.75 8.18
CA ASP A 101 1.36 -5.59 8.68
C ASP A 101 0.59 -6.11 7.47
N ILE A 102 0.68 -7.41 7.21
CA ILE A 102 0.23 -8.03 5.97
C ILE A 102 -0.96 -8.95 6.23
N TRP A 103 -2.01 -8.79 5.44
CA TRP A 103 -3.25 -9.53 5.57
C TRP A 103 -3.65 -10.16 4.24
N ASP A 104 -4.40 -11.25 4.30
CA ASP A 104 -4.93 -11.93 3.11
C ASP A 104 -6.46 -12.00 3.09
N ASN A 105 -7.11 -11.28 4.02
CA ASN A 105 -8.56 -11.20 4.10
C ASN A 105 -8.94 -9.76 4.41
N GLU A 106 -9.76 -9.15 3.53
CA GLU A 106 -10.08 -7.73 3.67
C GLU A 106 -10.84 -7.43 4.96
N ALA A 107 -11.85 -8.22 5.29
CA ALA A 107 -12.65 -7.96 6.49
C ALA A 107 -11.79 -8.01 7.75
N SER A 108 -10.89 -8.99 7.83
CA SER A 108 -9.96 -9.11 8.96
C SER A 108 -8.99 -7.94 9.01
N ALA A 109 -8.49 -7.50 7.86
CA ALA A 109 -7.58 -6.38 7.78
C ALA A 109 -8.25 -5.09 8.24
N VAL A 110 -9.46 -4.83 7.78
CA VAL A 110 -10.23 -3.65 8.18
C VAL A 110 -10.47 -3.64 9.69
N THR A 111 -10.85 -4.78 10.25
CA THR A 111 -11.09 -4.91 11.69
C THR A 111 -9.82 -4.68 12.52
N ALA A 112 -8.65 -4.96 11.95
CA ALA A 112 -7.37 -4.82 12.64
C ALA A 112 -6.94 -3.36 12.83
N PHE A 113 -7.53 -2.42 12.11
CA PHE A 113 -7.27 -1.00 12.35
C PHE A 113 -7.92 -0.57 13.67
N ALA A 114 -7.19 0.18 14.45
CA ALA A 114 -7.65 0.58 15.79
C ALA A 114 -8.75 1.64 15.73
#